data_393f9a3202ebf3da7a6b6f1430395b56
#
_entry.id   393f9a3202ebf3da7a6b6f1430395b56
#
_cell.length_a   1.000
_cell.length_b   1.000
_cell.length_c   1.000
_cell.angle_alpha   90.00
_cell.angle_beta   90.00
_cell.angle_gamma   90.00
#
_symmetry.space_group_name_H-M   'P 1'
#
loop_
_entity.id
_entity.type
_entity.pdbx_description
1 polymer ?
#
loop_
_entity_poly.entity_id
_entity_poly.type
_entity_poly.pdbx_seq_one_letter_code
_entity_poly.pdbx_strand_id
1 'polypeptide(L)'
;AMKYMKAIRSDMRFVRVTDDVEAAGKLFPKIPAHHSELAKDYVTVKNARYLILSNSSFGFFPAYTSTTVKKIIAPKYWARHNVSDGFWASEQNIYSIFSYMDRDGKLFTPEECRRELTEYIPDKHKNTYYDEPLSNDSEIVKKQIKKDAGIDMRQKVRWKLDRMFGK
;
A
#
# COMPACT_ATOMS: atom_id res chain seq x y z
N ALA A 1 -14.12 -3.61 0.22
CA ALA A 1 -13.48 -4.84 -0.25
C ALA A 1 -14.17 -6.11 0.29
N MET A 2 -14.24 -6.31 1.62
CA MET A 2 -14.82 -7.53 2.22
C MET A 2 -16.26 -7.82 1.77
N LYS A 3 -17.12 -6.79 1.66
CA LYS A 3 -18.48 -6.93 1.12
C LYS A 3 -18.48 -7.50 -0.31
N TYR A 4 -17.57 -7.04 -1.14
CA TYR A 4 -17.38 -7.54 -2.49
C TYR A 4 -16.94 -9.01 -2.53
N MET A 5 -15.98 -9.37 -1.67
CA MET A 5 -15.52 -10.76 -1.57
C MET A 5 -16.65 -11.70 -1.11
N LYS A 6 -17.48 -11.26 -0.15
CA LYS A 6 -18.66 -12.02 0.29
C LYS A 6 -19.75 -12.14 -0.77
N ALA A 7 -19.85 -11.21 -1.70
CA ALA A 7 -20.75 -11.34 -2.84
C ALA A 7 -20.31 -12.44 -3.82
N ILE A 8 -18.99 -12.71 -3.92
CA ILE A 8 -18.46 -13.84 -4.69
C ILE A 8 -18.73 -15.16 -3.98
N ARG A 9 -18.58 -15.16 -2.64
CA ARG A 9 -18.76 -16.35 -1.81
C ARG A 9 -19.21 -15.94 -0.41
N SER A 10 -20.44 -16.21 -0.08
CA SER A 10 -21.11 -15.72 1.15
C SER A 10 -20.53 -16.28 2.45
N ASP A 11 -20.04 -17.52 2.44
CA ASP A 11 -19.44 -18.22 3.57
C ASP A 11 -17.95 -17.87 3.83
N MET A 12 -17.41 -16.87 3.10
CA MET A 12 -16.02 -16.49 3.19
C MET A 12 -15.68 -15.94 4.58
N ARG A 13 -14.66 -16.54 5.20
CA ARG A 13 -14.05 -16.07 6.43
C ARG A 13 -12.76 -15.33 6.11
N PHE A 14 -12.56 -14.20 6.80
CA PHE A 14 -11.38 -13.37 6.64
C PHE A 14 -10.40 -13.58 7.79
N VAL A 15 -9.13 -13.51 7.48
CA VAL A 15 -8.03 -13.44 8.44
C VAL A 15 -7.14 -12.26 8.06
N ARG A 16 -6.59 -11.57 9.04
CA ARG A 16 -5.59 -10.51 8.84
C ARG A 16 -4.21 -11.12 8.95
N VAL A 17 -3.34 -10.84 7.99
CA VAL A 17 -1.90 -11.09 8.12
C VAL A 17 -1.23 -9.74 8.33
N THR A 18 -0.53 -9.56 9.44
CA THR A 18 0.02 -8.26 9.86
C THR A 18 1.13 -8.47 10.88
N ASP A 19 2.13 -7.62 10.84
CA ASP A 19 3.19 -7.49 11.86
C ASP A 19 2.74 -6.62 13.06
N ASP A 20 1.75 -5.75 12.87
CA ASP A 20 1.15 -4.93 13.93
C ASP A 20 -0.25 -5.44 14.28
N VAL A 21 -0.27 -6.48 15.13
CA VAL A 21 -1.51 -7.13 15.58
C VAL A 21 -2.40 -6.18 16.37
N GLU A 22 -1.79 -5.29 17.17
CA GLU A 22 -2.52 -4.37 18.03
C GLU A 22 -3.24 -3.29 17.21
N ALA A 23 -2.52 -2.58 16.34
CA ALA A 23 -3.11 -1.56 15.48
C ALA A 23 -4.18 -2.14 14.55
N ALA A 24 -3.89 -3.28 13.93
CA ALA A 24 -4.86 -3.97 13.10
C ALA A 24 -6.07 -4.48 13.90
N GLY A 25 -5.89 -4.81 15.20
CA GLY A 25 -6.95 -5.18 16.12
C GLY A 25 -7.93 -4.04 16.38
N LYS A 26 -7.42 -2.83 16.53
CA LYS A 26 -8.24 -1.62 16.70
C LYS A 26 -9.08 -1.33 15.47
N LEU A 27 -8.52 -1.52 14.27
CA LEU A 27 -9.21 -1.27 13.00
C LEU A 27 -10.25 -2.35 12.65
N PHE A 28 -9.95 -3.61 12.96
CA PHE A 28 -10.78 -4.75 12.57
C PHE A 28 -10.96 -5.73 13.73
N PRO A 29 -11.63 -5.33 14.83
CA PRO A 29 -11.68 -6.13 16.06
C PRO A 29 -12.34 -7.51 15.90
N LYS A 30 -13.20 -7.66 14.91
CA LYS A 30 -13.94 -8.92 14.64
C LYS A 30 -13.22 -9.87 13.67
N ILE A 31 -12.07 -9.49 13.13
CA ILE A 31 -11.33 -10.33 12.18
C ILE A 31 -10.11 -10.89 12.89
N PRO A 32 -9.94 -12.22 12.97
CA PRO A 32 -8.78 -12.81 13.62
C PRO A 32 -7.48 -12.38 12.91
N ALA A 33 -6.44 -12.11 13.70
CA ALA A 33 -5.11 -11.82 13.20
C ALA A 33 -4.30 -13.12 13.10
N HIS A 34 -3.48 -13.20 12.06
CA HIS A 34 -2.41 -14.16 11.91
C HIS A 34 -1.10 -13.38 11.85
N HIS A 35 -0.21 -13.72 12.76
CA HIS A 35 1.15 -13.23 12.78
C HIS A 35 2.07 -14.38 13.19
N SER A 36 3.09 -14.60 12.39
CA SER A 36 4.06 -15.68 12.60
C SER A 36 5.45 -15.18 12.17
N GLU A 37 6.31 -16.09 11.80
CA GLU A 37 7.57 -15.74 11.14
C GLU A 37 7.30 -15.19 9.73
N LEU A 38 8.14 -14.27 9.25
CA LEU A 38 8.02 -13.60 7.97
C LEU A 38 7.77 -14.60 6.81
N ALA A 39 8.49 -15.70 6.78
CA ALA A 39 8.35 -16.71 5.74
C ALA A 39 6.98 -17.41 5.78
N LYS A 40 6.45 -17.68 6.96
CA LYS A 40 5.12 -18.31 7.13
C LYS A 40 4.01 -17.34 6.73
N ASP A 41 4.12 -16.08 7.12
CA ASP A 41 3.18 -15.04 6.73
C ASP A 41 3.18 -14.85 5.20
N TYR A 42 4.36 -14.85 4.58
CA TYR A 42 4.51 -14.81 3.12
C TYR A 42 3.80 -15.99 2.44
N VAL A 43 4.03 -17.21 2.91
CA VAL A 43 3.41 -18.43 2.36
C VAL A 43 1.89 -18.42 2.57
N THR A 44 1.42 -17.91 3.71
CA THR A 44 0.00 -17.75 4.02
C THR A 44 -0.68 -16.84 3.00
N VAL A 45 -0.08 -15.67 2.71
CA VAL A 45 -0.60 -14.74 1.71
C VAL A 45 -0.52 -15.34 0.32
N LYS A 46 0.62 -15.96 -0.06
CA LYS A 46 0.83 -16.54 -1.38
C LYS A 46 -0.18 -17.65 -1.73
N ASN A 47 -0.59 -18.45 -0.75
CA ASN A 47 -1.51 -19.56 -0.95
C ASN A 47 -2.99 -19.17 -0.78
N ALA A 48 -3.29 -17.92 -0.43
CA ALA A 48 -4.65 -17.46 -0.30
C ALA A 48 -5.36 -17.41 -1.67
N ARG A 49 -6.63 -17.86 -1.70
CA ARG A 49 -7.45 -17.81 -2.92
C ARG A 49 -8.05 -16.43 -3.18
N TYR A 50 -8.25 -15.65 -2.14
CA TYR A 50 -8.86 -14.33 -2.19
C TYR A 50 -8.03 -13.39 -1.32
N LEU A 51 -7.60 -12.28 -1.88
CA LEU A 51 -6.73 -11.33 -1.22
C LEU A 51 -7.32 -9.92 -1.24
N ILE A 52 -7.26 -9.26 -0.11
CA ILE A 52 -7.45 -7.82 0.02
C ILE A 52 -6.13 -7.25 0.50
N LEU A 53 -5.48 -6.47 -0.35
CA LEU A 53 -4.16 -5.92 -0.07
C LEU A 53 -4.26 -4.54 0.56
N SER A 54 -3.27 -4.21 1.36
CA SER A 54 -2.92 -2.85 1.74
C SER A 54 -1.80 -2.31 0.84
N ASN A 55 -1.46 -1.04 0.99
CA ASN A 55 -0.28 -0.43 0.35
C ASN A 55 1.01 -0.94 1.03
N SER A 56 1.35 -2.18 0.77
CA SER A 56 2.50 -2.86 1.36
C SER A 56 3.23 -3.70 0.31
N SER A 57 4.53 -3.50 0.22
CA SER A 57 5.39 -4.34 -0.62
C SER A 57 5.38 -5.80 -0.16
N PHE A 58 5.22 -6.05 1.14
CA PHE A 58 5.11 -7.40 1.68
C PHE A 58 3.88 -8.14 1.15
N GLY A 59 2.71 -7.48 1.06
CA GLY A 59 1.51 -8.11 0.51
C GLY A 59 1.55 -8.28 -1.00
N PHE A 60 2.26 -7.39 -1.70
CA PHE A 60 2.33 -7.37 -3.15
C PHE A 60 3.02 -8.61 -3.74
N PHE A 61 4.26 -8.91 -3.32
CA PHE A 61 5.04 -9.99 -3.92
C PHE A 61 4.39 -11.37 -3.80
N PRO A 62 3.90 -11.82 -2.64
CA PRO A 62 3.22 -13.11 -2.55
C PRO A 62 1.91 -13.13 -3.35
N ALA A 63 1.17 -12.02 -3.43
CA ALA A 63 -0.02 -11.92 -4.25
C ALA A 63 0.30 -12.02 -5.76
N TYR A 64 1.31 -11.29 -6.22
CA TYR A 64 1.74 -11.28 -7.61
C TYR A 64 2.29 -12.63 -8.08
N THR A 65 3.02 -13.34 -7.21
CA THR A 65 3.61 -14.64 -7.51
C THR A 65 2.72 -15.84 -7.17
N SER A 66 1.49 -15.58 -6.72
CA SER A 66 0.54 -16.63 -6.36
C SER A 66 0.04 -17.38 -7.61
N THR A 67 0.02 -18.71 -7.52
CA THR A 67 -0.59 -19.59 -8.53
C THR A 67 -1.97 -20.09 -8.11
N THR A 68 -2.40 -19.77 -6.90
CA THR A 68 -3.67 -20.24 -6.31
C THR A 68 -4.72 -19.15 -6.20
N VAL A 69 -4.32 -17.88 -6.29
CA VAL A 69 -5.22 -16.75 -6.12
C VAL A 69 -6.26 -16.68 -7.24
N LYS A 70 -7.51 -16.43 -6.85
CA LYS A 70 -8.65 -16.28 -7.77
C LYS A 70 -9.09 -14.82 -7.91
N LYS A 71 -8.93 -14.04 -6.87
CA LYS A 71 -9.29 -12.62 -6.87
C LYS A 71 -8.40 -11.83 -5.92
N ILE A 72 -7.88 -10.71 -6.41
CA ILE A 72 -7.12 -9.75 -5.64
C ILE A 72 -7.85 -8.41 -5.73
N ILE A 73 -8.09 -7.77 -4.58
CA ILE A 73 -8.51 -6.38 -4.49
C ILE A 73 -7.35 -5.60 -3.85
N ALA A 74 -6.78 -4.69 -4.59
CA ALA A 74 -5.73 -3.79 -4.15
C ALA A 74 -6.27 -2.36 -4.00
N PRO A 75 -5.62 -1.50 -3.20
CA PRO A 75 -5.92 -0.08 -3.20
C PRO A 75 -5.68 0.53 -4.58
N LYS A 76 -6.59 1.39 -5.04
CA LYS A 76 -6.44 2.08 -6.32
C LYS A 76 -5.27 3.05 -6.29
N TYR A 77 -5.03 3.68 -5.16
CA TYR A 77 -4.01 4.69 -4.99
C TYR A 77 -2.84 4.16 -4.19
N TRP A 78 -1.71 4.04 -4.84
CA TRP A 78 -0.44 3.64 -4.23
C TRP A 78 0.40 4.87 -3.87
N ALA A 79 -0.24 5.93 -3.41
CA ALA A 79 0.47 7.15 -3.12
C ALA A 79 1.44 6.97 -1.95
N ARG A 80 2.70 7.01 -2.27
CA ARG A 80 3.70 7.45 -1.31
C ARG A 80 3.67 8.97 -1.33
N HIS A 81 3.59 9.55 -0.15
CA HIS A 81 3.74 10.99 0.09
C HIS A 81 2.49 11.83 -0.16
N ASN A 82 2.42 12.90 0.61
CA ASN A 82 1.45 13.98 0.52
C ASN A 82 1.53 14.77 -0.81
N VAL A 83 2.28 14.31 -1.78
CA VAL A 83 2.57 15.01 -3.03
C VAL A 83 1.69 14.49 -4.17
N SER A 84 1.20 13.25 -4.09
CA SER A 84 0.25 12.75 -5.07
C SER A 84 -1.16 12.84 -4.50
N ASP A 85 -2.10 13.37 -5.21
CA ASP A 85 -3.53 13.43 -4.90
C ASP A 85 -4.16 12.05 -4.64
N GLY A 86 -3.33 11.06 -4.32
CA GLY A 86 -3.71 9.69 -4.16
C GLY A 86 -3.66 8.90 -5.47
N PHE A 87 -3.00 9.41 -6.50
CA PHE A 87 -2.81 8.71 -7.77
C PHE A 87 -1.58 7.80 -7.78
N TRP A 88 -1.49 6.96 -8.80
CA TRP A 88 -0.37 6.06 -9.05
C TRP A 88 0.91 6.83 -9.32
N ALA A 89 2.02 6.35 -8.77
CA ALA A 89 3.33 6.91 -9.08
C ALA A 89 3.79 6.58 -10.53
N SER A 90 3.28 5.51 -11.14
CA SER A 90 3.56 5.15 -12.53
C SER A 90 2.61 4.04 -13.03
N GLU A 91 2.51 3.87 -14.35
CA GLU A 91 1.80 2.76 -15.00
C GLU A 91 2.29 1.38 -14.56
N GLN A 92 3.55 1.28 -14.17
CA GLN A 92 4.17 0.04 -13.70
C GLN A 92 3.52 -0.52 -12.43
N ASN A 93 2.75 0.27 -11.71
CA ASN A 93 2.03 -0.16 -10.51
C ASN A 93 0.62 -0.69 -10.81
N ILE A 94 0.22 -0.77 -12.07
CA ILE A 94 -1.08 -1.28 -12.49
C ILE A 94 -0.92 -2.67 -13.10
N TYR A 95 -1.30 -3.69 -12.34
CA TYR A 95 -1.14 -5.09 -12.71
C TYR A 95 -2.45 -5.69 -13.21
N SER A 96 -2.40 -6.45 -14.30
CA SER A 96 -3.58 -7.05 -14.95
C SER A 96 -4.34 -8.05 -14.09
N ILE A 97 -3.65 -8.68 -13.13
CA ILE A 97 -4.25 -9.66 -12.23
C ILE A 97 -4.98 -9.05 -11.03
N PHE A 98 -4.87 -7.73 -10.82
CA PHE A 98 -5.49 -7.03 -9.70
C PHE A 98 -6.80 -6.36 -10.12
N SER A 99 -7.72 -6.25 -9.20
CA SER A 99 -8.81 -5.27 -9.22
C SER A 99 -8.49 -4.19 -8.22
N TYR A 100 -8.84 -2.96 -8.53
CA TYR A 100 -8.47 -1.81 -7.73
C TYR A 100 -9.71 -1.20 -7.07
N MET A 101 -9.58 -0.81 -5.82
CA MET A 101 -10.68 -0.19 -5.08
C MET A 101 -10.26 1.20 -4.60
N ASP A 102 -11.10 2.18 -4.85
CA ASP A 102 -10.93 3.53 -4.33
C ASP A 102 -11.39 3.67 -2.88
N ARG A 103 -11.31 4.89 -2.36
CA ARG A 103 -11.71 5.22 -0.98
C ARG A 103 -13.21 5.09 -0.75
N ASP A 104 -14.02 5.27 -1.78
CA ASP A 104 -15.47 5.18 -1.73
C ASP A 104 -15.97 3.73 -1.89
N GLY A 105 -15.05 2.80 -2.14
CA GLY A 105 -15.34 1.38 -2.28
C GLY A 105 -15.77 0.97 -3.68
N LYS A 106 -15.59 1.82 -4.69
CA LYS A 106 -15.81 1.48 -6.09
C LYS A 106 -14.65 0.65 -6.62
N LEU A 107 -14.98 -0.41 -7.37
CA LEU A 107 -13.99 -1.25 -8.06
C LEU A 107 -13.71 -0.74 -9.46
N PHE A 108 -12.45 -0.88 -9.84
CA PHE A 108 -11.92 -0.54 -11.16
C PHE A 108 -11.13 -1.71 -11.72
N THR A 109 -11.18 -1.87 -13.02
CA THR A 109 -10.29 -2.77 -13.74
C THR A 109 -8.91 -2.12 -13.93
N PRO A 110 -7.86 -2.90 -14.24
CA PRO A 110 -6.56 -2.34 -14.62
C PRO A 110 -6.64 -1.38 -15.81
N GLU A 111 -7.49 -1.67 -16.78
CA GLU A 111 -7.69 -0.87 -17.99
C GLU A 111 -8.31 0.50 -17.65
N GLU A 112 -9.31 0.52 -16.77
CA GLU A 112 -9.90 1.77 -16.27
C GLU A 112 -8.87 2.61 -15.52
N CYS A 113 -8.05 1.96 -14.67
CA CYS A 113 -6.97 2.64 -13.95
C CYS A 113 -5.92 3.22 -14.90
N ARG A 114 -5.50 2.49 -15.96
CA ARG A 114 -4.54 3.00 -16.95
C ARG A 114 -5.10 4.17 -17.72
N ARG A 115 -6.37 4.08 -18.15
CA ARG A 115 -7.03 5.20 -18.86
C ARG A 115 -7.06 6.45 -17.98
N GLU A 116 -7.51 6.35 -16.74
CA GLU A 116 -7.52 7.48 -15.82
C GLU A 116 -6.11 8.06 -15.59
N LEU A 117 -5.11 7.20 -15.46
CA LEU A 117 -3.72 7.64 -15.30
C LEU A 117 -3.24 8.40 -16.53
N THR A 118 -3.54 7.91 -17.74
CA THR A 118 -3.18 8.58 -19.00
C THR A 118 -3.84 9.95 -19.13
N GLU A 119 -5.10 10.08 -18.69
CA GLU A 119 -5.81 11.36 -18.68
C GLU A 119 -5.23 12.31 -17.61
N TYR A 120 -4.80 11.77 -16.47
CA TYR A 120 -4.27 12.52 -15.33
C TYR A 120 -2.86 13.07 -15.56
N ILE A 121 -1.97 12.28 -16.17
CA ILE A 121 -0.56 12.62 -16.38
C ILE A 121 -0.37 13.95 -17.12
N PRO A 122 -1.06 14.24 -18.24
CA PRO A 122 -0.86 15.48 -19.00
C PRO A 122 -1.22 16.74 -18.23
N ASP A 123 -2.21 16.67 -17.34
CA ASP A 123 -2.75 17.86 -16.68
C ASP A 123 -2.05 18.22 -15.39
N LYS A 124 -1.64 17.22 -14.62
CA LYS A 124 -1.07 17.44 -13.28
C LYS A 124 0.44 17.20 -13.16
N HIS A 125 1.03 16.42 -14.07
CA HIS A 125 2.47 16.18 -14.07
C HIS A 125 3.27 17.13 -14.99
N LYS A 126 2.62 18.03 -15.73
CA LYS A 126 3.35 19.08 -16.46
C LYS A 126 4.22 19.97 -15.59
N ASN A 127 4.03 19.93 -14.26
CA ASN A 127 4.77 20.73 -13.30
C ASN A 127 5.40 19.90 -12.16
N THR A 128 5.41 18.58 -12.23
CA THR A 128 5.97 17.74 -11.16
C THR A 128 6.70 16.53 -11.71
N TYR A 129 7.91 16.33 -11.25
CA TYR A 129 8.74 15.11 -11.24
C TYR A 129 9.22 14.51 -12.58
N TYR A 130 8.54 14.68 -13.71
CA TYR A 130 8.91 14.01 -14.96
C TYR A 130 9.34 14.96 -16.10
N ASP A 131 8.91 16.21 -16.07
CA ASP A 131 9.14 17.16 -17.16
C ASP A 131 10.12 18.30 -16.84
N GLU A 132 10.53 18.46 -15.57
CA GLU A 132 11.59 19.41 -15.21
C GLU A 132 12.91 18.68 -15.03
N PRO A 133 14.01 19.25 -15.53
CA PRO A 133 15.32 18.70 -15.27
C PRO A 133 15.57 18.66 -13.76
N LEU A 134 16.09 17.55 -13.27
CA LEU A 134 16.41 17.20 -11.88
C LEU A 134 17.05 18.31 -11.00
N SER A 135 17.38 19.46 -11.59
CA SER A 135 17.99 20.62 -10.93
C SER A 135 17.04 21.41 -10.01
N ASN A 136 15.73 21.50 -10.31
CA ASN A 136 14.79 22.25 -9.49
C ASN A 136 14.15 21.40 -8.41
N ASP A 137 13.93 20.10 -8.68
CA ASP A 137 13.52 19.13 -7.68
C ASP A 137 14.57 18.93 -6.58
N SER A 138 15.83 19.23 -6.87
CA SER A 138 16.91 19.09 -5.88
C SER A 138 16.70 19.92 -4.61
N GLU A 139 16.04 21.06 -4.70
CA GLU A 139 15.77 21.92 -3.54
C GLU A 139 14.58 21.41 -2.71
N ILE A 140 13.50 20.97 -3.38
CA ILE A 140 12.32 20.39 -2.71
C ILE A 140 12.70 19.04 -2.10
N VAL A 141 13.39 18.20 -2.85
CA VAL A 141 13.90 16.91 -2.38
C VAL A 141 14.92 17.09 -1.27
N LYS A 142 15.85 18.03 -1.38
CA LYS A 142 16.81 18.37 -0.30
C LYS A 142 16.10 18.90 0.96
N LYS A 143 15.07 19.72 0.81
CA LYS A 143 14.24 20.17 1.96
C LYS A 143 13.49 19.01 2.59
N GLN A 144 12.93 18.10 1.79
CA GLN A 144 12.25 16.93 2.29
C GLN A 144 13.22 15.94 2.95
N ILE A 145 14.35 15.64 2.33
CA ILE A 145 15.40 14.80 2.92
C ILE A 145 15.92 15.40 4.23
N LYS A 146 16.11 16.71 4.31
CA LYS A 146 16.51 17.38 5.57
C LYS A 146 15.42 17.27 6.63
N LYS A 147 14.15 17.39 6.25
CA LYS A 147 13.01 17.24 7.16
C LYS A 147 12.90 15.80 7.67
N ASP A 148 13.04 14.83 6.78
CA ASP A 148 12.96 13.40 7.10
C ASP A 148 14.17 12.95 7.94
N ALA A 149 15.38 13.45 7.63
CA ALA A 149 16.58 13.26 8.44
C ALA A 149 16.45 13.90 9.83
N GLY A 150 15.79 15.06 9.93
CA GLY A 150 15.48 15.70 11.20
C GLY A 150 14.49 14.91 12.05
N ILE A 151 13.50 14.28 11.42
CA ILE A 151 12.53 13.37 12.07
C ILE A 151 13.25 12.09 12.52
N ASP A 152 14.04 11.48 11.64
CA ASP A 152 14.81 10.27 11.94
C ASP A 152 15.80 10.50 13.10
N MET A 153 16.48 11.65 13.11
CA MET A 153 17.40 12.01 14.21
C MET A 153 16.66 12.22 15.53
N ARG A 154 15.47 12.86 15.51
CA ARG A 154 14.65 13.03 16.71
C ARG A 154 14.14 11.68 17.25
N GLN A 155 13.72 10.77 16.36
CA GLN A 155 13.32 9.42 16.73
C GLN A 155 14.49 8.63 17.31
N LYS A 156 15.69 8.69 16.70
CA LYS A 156 16.89 8.04 17.21
C LYS A 156 17.34 8.59 18.56
N VAL A 157 17.27 9.90 18.76
CA VAL A 157 17.56 10.53 20.05
C VAL A 157 16.54 10.11 21.09
N ARG A 158 15.25 10.11 20.77
CA ARG A 158 14.19 9.66 21.67
C ARG A 158 14.37 8.20 22.06
N TRP A 159 14.62 7.32 21.09
CA TRP A 159 14.87 5.91 21.34
C TRP A 159 16.11 5.66 22.21
N LYS A 160 17.17 6.49 22.05
CA LYS A 160 18.37 6.44 22.88
C LYS A 160 18.12 6.89 24.31
N LEU A 161 17.28 7.93 24.49
CA LEU A 161 16.86 8.43 25.78
C LEU A 161 15.97 7.43 26.51
N ASP A 162 14.98 6.85 25.82
CA ASP A 162 14.08 5.83 26.39
C ASP A 162 14.87 4.59 26.84
N ARG A 163 15.91 4.21 26.10
CA ARG A 163 16.80 3.10 26.47
C ARG A 163 17.73 3.41 27.63
N MET A 164 18.13 4.69 27.79
CA MET A 164 19.00 5.12 28.90
C MET A 164 18.22 5.34 30.21
N PHE A 165 16.96 5.70 30.12
CA PHE A 165 16.13 6.04 31.28
C PHE A 165 15.02 5.00 31.59
N GLY A 166 15.04 3.83 30.94
CA GLY A 166 14.22 2.68 31.30
C GLY A 166 12.71 2.89 31.14
N LYS A 167 12.28 3.59 30.12
CA LYS A 167 10.87 3.68 29.74
C LYS A 167 10.54 2.78 28.57
#